data_4f45ffb7b5b648a4a116bbf26848a141
#
_entry.id   4f45ffb7b5b648a4a116bbf26848a141
#
_cell.length_a   1.000
_cell.length_b   1.000
_cell.length_c   1.000
_cell.angle_alpha   90.00
_cell.angle_beta   90.00
_cell.angle_gamma   90.00
#
_symmetry.space_group_name_H-M   'P 1'
#
loop_
_entity.id
_entity.type
_entity.pdbx_description
1 polymer ?
#
loop_
_entity_poly.entity_id
_entity_poly.type
_entity_poly.pdbx_seq_one_letter_code
_entity_poly.pdbx_strand_id
1 'polypeptide(L)'
;MNLALRFLGVGSAQAVELGSSGAVLERDGKPVLLIDCGPETLTTYMDAYGEPPRAIYITHTHMDHVAGLERLFYRVYFDAALRGTVRLYAHAALIPHLQSRVADYPQVVAEGGAHF
;
A
#
# COMPACT_ATOMS: atom_id res chain seq x y z
N MET A 1 1.87 -5.79 -25.51
CA MET A 1 1.76 -5.40 -24.10
C MET A 1 1.80 -6.65 -23.24
N ASN A 2 2.77 -6.74 -22.34
CA ASN A 2 2.90 -7.88 -21.43
C ASN A 2 2.40 -7.51 -20.04
N LEU A 3 1.40 -8.25 -19.58
CA LEU A 3 0.91 -8.13 -18.20
C LEU A 3 1.43 -9.33 -17.40
N ALA A 4 1.89 -9.06 -16.18
CA ALA A 4 2.35 -10.08 -15.25
C ALA A 4 1.85 -9.75 -13.85
N LEU A 5 1.64 -10.78 -13.06
CA LEU A 5 1.33 -10.66 -11.63
C LEU A 5 2.52 -11.20 -10.85
N ARG A 6 3.18 -10.33 -10.10
CA ARG A 6 4.34 -10.68 -9.29
C ARG A 6 3.94 -10.73 -7.82
N PHE A 7 4.12 -11.87 -7.18
CA PHE A 7 3.82 -12.01 -5.75
C PHE A 7 5.01 -11.52 -4.93
N LEU A 8 4.73 -10.62 -3.98
CA LEU A 8 5.73 -10.11 -3.04
C LEU A 8 5.75 -10.92 -1.74
N GLY A 9 4.63 -11.57 -1.41
CA GLY A 9 4.50 -12.44 -0.27
C GLY A 9 3.24 -13.25 -0.41
N VAL A 10 3.21 -14.45 0.19
CA VAL A 10 2.08 -15.39 0.06
C VAL A 10 1.59 -15.88 1.43
N GLY A 11 2.11 -15.30 2.51
CA GLY A 11 1.72 -15.70 3.86
C GLY A 11 0.42 -15.04 4.33
N SER A 12 -0.16 -15.64 5.37
CA SER A 12 -1.22 -15.01 6.13
C SER A 12 -0.65 -14.22 7.30
N ALA A 13 -1.50 -13.59 8.12
CA ALA A 13 -1.07 -12.82 9.28
C ALA A 13 -0.19 -13.63 10.25
N GLN A 14 -0.33 -14.95 10.28
CA GLN A 14 0.41 -15.84 11.18
C GLN A 14 1.62 -16.49 10.51
N ALA A 15 1.75 -16.44 9.21
CA ALA A 15 2.84 -17.05 8.45
C ALA A 15 3.91 -16.01 8.13
N VAL A 16 4.58 -15.51 9.16
CA VAL A 16 5.49 -14.35 9.08
C VAL A 16 6.66 -14.61 8.13
N GLU A 17 7.19 -15.83 8.11
CA GLU A 17 8.33 -16.19 7.26
C GLU A 17 8.00 -16.18 5.77
N LEU A 18 6.72 -16.23 5.40
CA LEU A 18 6.27 -16.16 4.01
C LEU A 18 5.98 -14.72 3.55
N GLY A 19 6.13 -13.75 4.45
CA GLY A 19 5.76 -12.36 4.20
C GLY A 19 4.25 -12.16 4.19
N SER A 20 3.82 -10.92 4.17
CA SER A 20 2.40 -10.59 4.06
C SER A 20 1.91 -10.84 2.64
N SER A 21 0.66 -11.27 2.51
CA SER A 21 0.02 -11.44 1.20
C SER A 21 0.03 -10.13 0.42
N GLY A 22 0.60 -10.15 -0.76
CA GLY A 22 0.65 -8.97 -1.61
C GLY A 22 1.16 -9.33 -2.99
N ALA A 23 0.73 -8.57 -3.98
CA ALA A 23 1.12 -8.79 -5.37
C ALA A 23 1.20 -7.47 -6.12
N VAL A 24 1.99 -7.45 -7.19
CA VAL A 24 2.10 -6.30 -8.08
C VAL A 24 1.65 -6.71 -9.47
N LEU A 25 0.73 -5.94 -10.03
CA LEU A 25 0.43 -6.04 -11.45
C LEU A 25 1.48 -5.23 -12.21
N GLU A 26 2.22 -5.91 -13.07
CA GLU A 26 3.24 -5.29 -13.92
C GLU A 26 2.78 -5.22 -15.36
N ARG A 27 3.18 -4.16 -16.02
CA ARG A 27 2.98 -3.98 -17.46
C ARG A 27 4.33 -3.69 -18.09
N ASP A 28 4.77 -4.56 -18.97
CA ASP A 28 6.07 -4.46 -19.64
C ASP A 28 7.23 -4.33 -18.61
N GLY A 29 7.15 -5.11 -17.52
CA GLY A 29 8.15 -5.13 -16.46
C GLY A 29 8.08 -3.97 -15.47
N LYS A 30 7.11 -3.07 -15.61
CA LYS A 30 6.95 -1.90 -14.72
C LYS A 30 5.73 -2.05 -13.83
N PRO A 31 5.82 -1.64 -12.55
CA PRO A 31 4.67 -1.75 -11.64
C PRO A 31 3.56 -0.80 -12.05
N VAL A 32 2.33 -1.30 -12.07
CA VAL A 32 1.12 -0.53 -12.38
C VAL A 32 0.23 -0.41 -11.15
N LEU A 33 0.11 -1.49 -10.37
CA LEU A 33 -0.81 -1.55 -9.23
C LEU A 33 -0.26 -2.51 -8.18
N LEU A 34 -0.16 -2.04 -6.95
CA LEU A 34 0.10 -2.89 -5.79
C LEU A 34 -1.24 -3.38 -5.24
N ILE A 35 -1.36 -4.67 -5.00
CA ILE A 35 -2.56 -5.28 -4.42
C ILE A 35 -2.23 -5.64 -2.98
N ASP A 36 -2.87 -4.96 -2.05
CA ASP A 36 -2.66 -5.00 -0.61
C ASP A 36 -1.28 -4.49 -0.19
N CYS A 37 -1.20 -3.98 1.04
CA CYS A 37 0.02 -3.37 1.58
C CYS A 37 0.16 -3.75 3.05
N GLY A 38 0.63 -4.97 3.29
CA GLY A 38 0.89 -5.48 4.64
C GLY A 38 2.17 -4.92 5.25
N PRO A 39 2.54 -5.38 6.46
CA PRO A 39 3.66 -4.79 7.19
C PRO A 39 5.00 -4.82 6.45
N GLU A 40 5.30 -5.91 5.74
CA GLU A 40 6.56 -6.05 5.00
C GLU A 40 6.42 -5.71 3.52
N THR A 41 5.19 -5.61 3.02
CA THR A 41 4.92 -5.45 1.58
C THR A 41 5.55 -4.17 1.03
N LEU A 42 5.47 -3.07 1.77
CA LEU A 42 6.04 -1.81 1.33
C LEU A 42 7.56 -1.91 1.15
N THR A 43 8.25 -2.49 2.12
CA THR A 43 9.71 -2.66 2.04
C THR A 43 10.09 -3.53 0.86
N THR A 44 9.41 -4.66 0.68
CA THR A 44 9.65 -5.57 -0.45
C THR A 44 9.39 -4.87 -1.78
N TYR A 45 8.33 -4.09 -1.88
CA TYR A 45 8.02 -3.30 -3.07
C TYR A 45 9.13 -2.29 -3.37
N MET A 46 9.53 -1.51 -2.37
CA MET A 46 10.57 -0.49 -2.56
C MET A 46 11.91 -1.09 -2.90
N ASP A 47 12.25 -2.25 -2.34
CA ASP A 47 13.47 -2.98 -2.69
C ASP A 47 13.44 -3.44 -4.15
N ALA A 48 12.28 -3.84 -4.65
CA ALA A 48 12.14 -4.33 -6.03
C ALA A 48 12.09 -3.20 -7.07
N TYR A 49 11.48 -2.07 -6.75
CA TYR A 49 11.19 -1.03 -7.75
C TYR A 49 11.86 0.31 -7.47
N GLY A 50 12.48 0.49 -6.32
CA GLY A 50 13.26 1.70 -6.00
C GLY A 50 12.44 2.93 -5.63
N GLU A 51 11.12 2.84 -5.63
CA GLU A 51 10.23 3.96 -5.27
C GLU A 51 8.95 3.44 -4.63
N PRO A 52 8.20 4.28 -3.88
CA PRO A 52 6.91 3.88 -3.33
C PRO A 52 5.88 3.60 -4.44
N PRO A 53 4.88 2.73 -4.16
CA PRO A 53 3.82 2.48 -5.13
C PRO A 53 2.99 3.74 -5.38
N ARG A 54 2.52 3.90 -6.60
CA ARG A 54 1.68 5.04 -7.00
C ARG A 54 0.20 4.69 -7.09
N ALA A 55 -0.12 3.41 -7.13
CA ALA A 55 -1.50 2.93 -7.14
C ALA A 55 -1.59 1.66 -6.31
N ILE A 56 -2.57 1.59 -5.42
CA ILE A 56 -2.77 0.46 -4.51
C ILE A 56 -4.24 0.08 -4.51
N TYR A 57 -4.54 -1.21 -4.62
CA TYR A 57 -5.87 -1.75 -4.42
C TYR A 57 -5.89 -2.56 -3.13
N ILE A 58 -6.83 -2.25 -2.22
CA ILE A 58 -6.99 -2.93 -0.94
C ILE A 58 -8.18 -3.88 -1.04
N THR A 59 -7.91 -5.17 -0.79
CA THR A 59 -8.96 -6.19 -0.86
C THR A 59 -9.79 -6.27 0.42
N HIS A 60 -9.16 -6.09 1.59
CA HIS A 60 -9.86 -6.02 2.88
C HIS A 60 -8.95 -5.38 3.94
N THR A 61 -9.48 -5.16 5.15
CA THR A 61 -8.81 -4.32 6.15
C THR A 61 -8.11 -5.08 7.28
N HIS A 62 -7.79 -6.36 7.09
CA HIS A 62 -6.95 -7.08 8.04
C HIS A 62 -5.52 -6.54 8.01
N MET A 63 -4.82 -6.60 9.13
CA MET A 63 -3.49 -5.98 9.29
C MET A 63 -2.46 -6.53 8.30
N ASP A 64 -2.54 -7.80 7.93
CA ASP A 64 -1.63 -8.39 6.93
C ASP A 64 -1.83 -7.82 5.53
N HIS A 65 -2.91 -7.05 5.30
CA HIS A 65 -3.21 -6.42 4.01
C HIS A 65 -3.09 -4.90 4.02
N VAL A 66 -3.13 -4.24 5.19
CA VAL A 66 -3.18 -2.79 5.26
C VAL A 66 -2.16 -2.16 6.22
N ALA A 67 -1.47 -2.94 7.04
CA ALA A 67 -0.61 -2.37 8.08
C ALA A 67 0.57 -1.54 7.51
N GLY A 68 0.93 -1.74 6.26
CA GLY A 68 1.97 -0.93 5.61
C GLY A 68 1.51 0.43 5.12
N LEU A 69 0.20 0.69 5.08
CA LEU A 69 -0.34 1.95 4.57
C LEU A 69 0.05 3.16 5.43
N GLU A 70 0.14 2.99 6.74
CA GLU A 70 0.55 4.08 7.62
C GLU A 70 1.98 4.54 7.29
N ARG A 71 2.91 3.60 7.13
CA ARG A 71 4.29 3.93 6.73
C ARG A 71 4.32 4.59 5.36
N LEU A 72 3.55 4.07 4.42
CA LEU A 72 3.46 4.67 3.09
C LEU A 72 2.91 6.08 3.17
N PHE A 73 1.85 6.29 3.97
CA PHE A 73 1.28 7.62 4.14
C PHE A 73 2.33 8.61 4.64
N TYR A 74 3.07 8.27 5.69
CA TYR A 74 4.10 9.16 6.22
C TYR A 74 5.20 9.43 5.20
N ARG A 75 5.63 8.40 4.48
CA ARG A 75 6.64 8.55 3.43
C ARG A 75 6.21 9.55 2.37
N VAL A 76 4.95 9.49 1.96
CA VAL A 76 4.40 10.36 0.92
C VAL A 76 4.09 11.75 1.45
N TYR A 77 3.50 11.83 2.64
CA TYR A 77 3.07 13.11 3.22
C TYR A 77 4.25 14.06 3.48
N PHE A 78 5.37 13.54 3.99
CA PHE A 78 6.53 14.35 4.34
C PHE A 78 7.50 14.55 3.18
N ASP A 79 7.18 14.09 2.00
CA ASP A 79 7.96 14.35 0.78
C ASP A 79 7.08 15.13 -0.19
N ALA A 80 7.41 16.42 -0.37
CA ALA A 80 6.60 17.31 -1.20
C ALA A 80 6.48 16.81 -2.65
N ALA A 81 7.49 16.11 -3.16
CA ALA A 81 7.46 15.58 -4.52
C ALA A 81 6.49 14.39 -4.67
N LEU A 82 6.20 13.68 -3.59
CA LEU A 82 5.34 12.50 -3.60
C LEU A 82 3.91 12.79 -3.15
N ARG A 83 3.70 13.90 -2.42
CA ARG A 83 2.39 14.23 -1.86
C ARG A 83 1.35 14.35 -2.97
N GLY A 84 0.22 13.64 -2.81
CA GLY A 84 -0.85 13.63 -3.79
C GLY A 84 -0.63 12.75 -5.02
N THR A 85 0.48 11.98 -5.05
CA THR A 85 0.79 11.12 -6.21
C THR A 85 0.31 9.68 -6.06
N VAL A 86 -0.09 9.26 -4.87
CA VAL A 86 -0.54 7.89 -4.62
C VAL A 86 -2.05 7.82 -4.69
N ARG A 87 -2.56 6.84 -5.45
CA ARG A 87 -3.99 6.58 -5.60
C ARG A 87 -4.35 5.29 -4.88
N LEU A 88 -5.38 5.36 -4.04
CA LEU A 88 -5.85 4.22 -3.26
C LEU A 88 -7.22 3.81 -3.80
N TYR A 89 -7.34 2.53 -4.15
CA TYR A 89 -8.57 1.95 -4.67
C TYR A 89 -9.05 0.87 -3.72
N ALA A 90 -10.37 0.84 -3.48
CA ALA A 90 -10.99 -0.21 -2.69
C ALA A 90 -12.49 -0.24 -3.00
N HIS A 91 -13.15 -1.32 -2.60
CA HIS A 91 -14.61 -1.37 -2.66
C HIS A 91 -15.19 -0.22 -1.83
N ALA A 92 -16.26 0.40 -2.32
CA ALA A 92 -16.86 1.57 -1.68
C ALA A 92 -17.18 1.36 -0.19
N ALA A 93 -17.58 0.15 0.19
CA ALA A 93 -17.87 -0.20 1.58
C ALA A 93 -16.64 -0.17 2.49
N LEU A 94 -15.43 -0.31 1.93
CA LEU A 94 -14.18 -0.31 2.71
C LEU A 94 -13.59 1.08 2.90
N ILE A 95 -13.94 2.04 2.06
CA ILE A 95 -13.31 3.37 2.07
C ILE A 95 -13.39 4.04 3.46
N PRO A 96 -14.57 4.10 4.13
CA PRO A 96 -14.63 4.70 5.47
C PRO A 96 -13.75 3.98 6.50
N HIS A 97 -13.63 2.66 6.39
CA HIS A 97 -12.81 1.86 7.32
C HIS A 97 -11.32 2.09 7.10
N LEU A 98 -10.89 2.25 5.85
CA LEU A 98 -9.49 2.58 5.55
C LEU A 98 -9.13 3.93 6.14
N GLN A 99 -9.98 4.92 5.96
CA GLN A 99 -9.75 6.25 6.49
C GLN A 99 -9.65 6.24 8.02
N SER A 100 -10.62 5.62 8.70
CA SER A 100 -10.67 5.64 10.15
C SER A 100 -9.66 4.72 10.84
N ARG A 101 -9.22 3.65 10.20
CA ARG A 101 -8.35 2.66 10.81
C ARG A 101 -6.89 2.79 10.43
N VAL A 102 -6.59 3.34 9.27
CA VAL A 102 -5.25 3.34 8.71
C VAL A 102 -4.76 4.74 8.36
N ALA A 103 -5.59 5.53 7.69
CA ALA A 103 -5.19 6.84 7.18
C ALA A 103 -5.65 8.00 8.07
N ASP A 104 -6.50 7.74 9.04
CA ASP A 104 -7.00 8.78 9.95
C ASP A 104 -5.96 9.15 11.01
N TYR A 105 -5.10 8.21 11.34
CA TYR A 105 -4.03 8.43 12.32
C TYR A 105 -3.13 9.62 11.95
N PRO A 106 -2.70 9.77 10.70
CA PRO A 106 -1.95 10.96 10.29
C PRO A 106 -2.73 12.27 10.41
N GLN A 107 -4.04 12.26 10.34
CA GLN A 107 -4.84 13.47 10.57
C GLN A 107 -4.70 14.01 12.00
N VAL A 108 -4.52 13.13 12.97
CA VAL A 108 -4.35 13.51 14.38
C VAL A 108 -2.96 14.09 14.62
N VAL A 109 -1.96 13.62 13.88
CA VAL A 109 -0.55 13.96 14.07
C VAL A 109 -0.08 15.02 13.08
N ALA A 110 -0.60 14.99 11.85
CA ALA A 110 -0.18 15.88 10.78
C ALA A 110 -1.21 16.98 10.56
N GLU A 111 -0.76 18.22 10.67
CA GLU A 111 -1.60 19.37 10.41
C GLU A 111 -2.04 19.38 8.94
N GLY A 112 -3.32 19.63 8.68
CA GLY A 112 -3.86 19.67 7.32
C GLY A 112 -4.44 18.36 6.81
N GLY A 113 -4.43 17.30 7.61
CA GLY A 113 -5.11 16.06 7.31
C GLY A 113 -4.35 15.08 6.43
N ALA A 114 -5.03 14.00 6.06
CA ALA A 114 -4.46 12.89 5.32
C ALA A 114 -4.56 13.11 3.81
N HIS A 115 -3.44 12.97 3.11
CA HIS A 115 -3.38 13.09 1.66
C HIS A 115 -2.57 11.95 1.06
N PHE A 116 -3.20 11.18 0.22
CA PHE A 116 -2.51 10.25 -0.66
C PHE A 116 -2.39 10.82 -2.05
#